data_2ae1229a4c57f9d8434397830ed7a195
#
_entry.id   2ae1229a4c57f9d8434397830ed7a195
#
_cell.length_a   1.000
_cell.length_b   1.000
_cell.length_c   1.000
_cell.angle_alpha   90.00
_cell.angle_beta   90.00
_cell.angle_gamma   90.00
#
_symmetry.space_group_name_H-M   'P 1'
#
loop_
_entity.id
_entity.type
_entity.pdbx_description
1 polymer ?
#
loop_
_entity_poly.entity_id
_entity_poly.type
_entity_poly.pdbx_seq_one_letter_code
_entity_poly.pdbx_strand_id
1 'polypeptide(L)'
;MRIAIYSNTLDNGGISKFVYNLQNAFNKSNIRSHIVTFSADTIYGDDITLLQCKNHLERIKKLSNFIEKENIEAIIANTWFEGFIAKCAAVRSGRKVKVISVVHIRPNLWGFKEDDLIRKNFAKISLGVCSKVVAVSNELKDAMISEKWVKENKITTIYNPVIFDEVSNSEIKFKDIENKDVINIAVIGWIQPRKAQDIISKAFIEIKDRQYILNFIGGIEDKNYYSNVMKIIEDNNLQDKVKFWGPRKDIFKILKNMDMLISASRGEALPTVMIEALYSEVPMISSDCDYGPKEILDNGKYGLIFKVDDYKGLAKCFTKLVNDNDLYNDFLNKSKERSKLFTYDKCINSYLSILNESGEGKNKAINKCNSACL
;
A
#
# COMPACT_ATOMS: atom_id res chain seq x y z
N MET A 1 21.43 15.17 -4.37
CA MET A 1 20.96 14.05 -5.21
C MET A 1 19.63 14.44 -5.83
N ARG A 2 19.45 14.20 -7.15
CA ARG A 2 18.20 14.44 -7.89
C ARG A 2 17.56 13.11 -8.23
N ILE A 3 16.32 12.92 -7.80
CA ILE A 3 15.60 11.65 -7.89
C ILE A 3 14.41 11.80 -8.84
N ALA A 4 14.21 10.83 -9.74
CA ALA A 4 12.97 10.69 -10.47
C ALA A 4 12.14 9.54 -9.90
N ILE A 5 10.85 9.77 -9.65
CA ILE A 5 9.87 8.74 -9.32
C ILE A 5 9.09 8.46 -10.59
N TYR A 6 9.30 7.29 -11.16
CA TYR A 6 8.77 6.93 -12.46
C TYR A 6 7.58 5.99 -12.35
N SER A 7 6.46 6.40 -12.91
CA SER A 7 5.26 5.57 -13.10
C SER A 7 4.74 5.71 -14.52
N ASN A 8 4.34 4.62 -15.17
CA ASN A 8 3.80 4.67 -16.53
C ASN A 8 2.53 5.49 -16.61
N THR A 9 1.66 5.32 -15.63
CA THR A 9 0.37 6.00 -15.53
C THR A 9 0.17 6.54 -14.12
N LEU A 10 -0.54 7.65 -14.02
CA LEU A 10 -1.07 8.17 -12.77
C LEU A 10 -2.60 8.20 -12.87
N ASP A 11 -3.23 7.46 -12.00
CA ASP A 11 -4.67 7.32 -11.85
C ASP A 11 -5.09 7.58 -10.38
N ASN A 12 -6.28 7.17 -10.01
CA ASN A 12 -6.73 7.23 -8.61
C ASN A 12 -6.38 5.96 -7.82
N GLY A 13 -5.47 5.11 -8.30
CA GLY A 13 -5.08 3.84 -7.68
C GLY A 13 -4.04 3.97 -6.57
N GLY A 14 -3.79 2.84 -5.91
CA GLY A 14 -2.83 2.76 -4.79
C GLY A 14 -1.39 3.08 -5.17
N ILE A 15 -0.95 2.73 -6.39
CA ILE A 15 0.40 3.05 -6.88
C ILE A 15 0.55 4.55 -7.07
N SER A 16 -0.44 5.22 -7.66
CA SER A 16 -0.40 6.67 -7.83
C SER A 16 -0.37 7.39 -6.48
N LYS A 17 -1.16 6.93 -5.50
CA LYS A 17 -1.09 7.44 -4.13
C LYS A 17 0.31 7.25 -3.51
N PHE A 18 0.94 6.09 -3.74
CA PHE A 18 2.32 5.85 -3.32
C PHE A 18 3.29 6.85 -3.96
N VAL A 19 3.20 7.09 -5.27
CA VAL A 19 4.07 8.01 -6.01
C VAL A 19 4.00 9.42 -5.43
N TYR A 20 2.79 9.94 -5.20
CA TYR A 20 2.58 11.26 -4.59
C TYR A 20 3.08 11.32 -3.15
N ASN A 21 2.78 10.30 -2.36
CA ASN A 21 3.25 10.24 -0.98
C ASN A 21 4.78 10.18 -0.90
N LEU A 22 5.43 9.43 -1.78
CA LEU A 22 6.87 9.33 -1.82
C LEU A 22 7.52 10.65 -2.23
N GLN A 23 6.98 11.36 -3.23
CA GLN A 23 7.44 12.70 -3.61
C GLN A 23 7.31 13.67 -2.44
N ASN A 24 6.14 13.73 -1.82
CA ASN A 24 5.90 14.60 -0.67
C ASN A 24 6.85 14.28 0.49
N ALA A 25 7.13 12.99 0.74
CA ALA A 25 8.07 12.57 1.77
C ALA A 25 9.51 13.04 1.46
N PHE A 26 9.98 12.93 0.21
CA PHE A 26 11.28 13.47 -0.21
C PHE A 26 11.31 14.98 -0.07
N ASN A 27 10.27 15.69 -0.51
CA ASN A 27 10.20 17.15 -0.43
C ASN A 27 10.21 17.64 1.04
N LYS A 28 9.47 16.99 1.95
CA LYS A 28 9.54 17.27 3.40
C LYS A 28 10.93 17.05 3.98
N SER A 29 11.73 16.18 3.39
CA SER A 29 13.13 15.90 3.78
C SER A 29 14.14 16.77 3.01
N ASN A 30 13.71 17.83 2.32
CA ASN A 30 14.54 18.72 1.50
C ASN A 30 15.32 18.00 0.38
N ILE A 31 14.77 16.90 -0.14
CA ILE A 31 15.36 16.15 -1.25
C ILE A 31 14.54 16.42 -2.50
N ARG A 32 15.18 17.01 -3.50
CA ARG A 32 14.51 17.32 -4.76
C ARG A 32 14.15 16.05 -5.51
N SER A 33 12.84 15.84 -5.72
CA SER A 33 12.32 14.72 -6.48
C SER A 33 11.32 15.16 -7.54
N HIS A 34 11.32 14.47 -8.69
CA HIS A 34 10.43 14.74 -9.81
C HIS A 34 9.57 13.49 -10.08
N ILE A 35 8.28 13.67 -10.26
CA ILE A 35 7.44 12.61 -10.81
C ILE A 35 7.54 12.63 -12.33
N VAL A 36 7.79 11.47 -12.93
CA VAL A 36 7.82 11.29 -14.38
C VAL A 36 6.80 10.25 -14.77
N THR A 37 5.88 10.60 -15.67
CA THR A 37 4.83 9.71 -16.16
C THR A 37 4.64 9.86 -17.67
N PHE A 38 4.03 8.87 -18.32
CA PHE A 38 3.68 8.91 -19.75
C PHE A 38 2.20 9.16 -19.99
N SER A 39 1.34 8.86 -19.03
CA SER A 39 -0.06 9.29 -19.04
C SER A 39 -0.53 9.59 -17.62
N ALA A 40 -1.48 10.49 -17.50
CA ALA A 40 -2.11 10.82 -16.24
C ALA A 40 -3.57 11.17 -16.48
N ASP A 41 -4.47 10.48 -15.78
CA ASP A 41 -5.89 10.82 -15.77
C ASP A 41 -6.18 11.93 -14.77
N THR A 42 -5.33 12.02 -13.75
CA THR A 42 -5.41 13.05 -12.71
C THR A 42 -4.00 13.46 -12.30
N ILE A 43 -3.71 14.76 -12.33
CA ILE A 43 -2.44 15.32 -11.89
C ILE A 43 -2.66 15.94 -10.53
N TYR A 44 -1.95 15.45 -9.51
CA TYR A 44 -1.91 16.00 -8.16
C TYR A 44 -0.48 16.46 -7.84
N GLY A 45 -0.33 17.72 -7.43
CA GLY A 45 0.96 18.23 -6.95
C GLY A 45 1.81 18.91 -8.00
N ASP A 46 2.94 19.44 -7.54
CA ASP A 46 3.92 20.17 -8.31
C ASP A 46 5.03 19.24 -8.83
N ASP A 47 5.83 19.68 -9.80
CA ASP A 47 6.97 18.94 -10.36
C ASP A 47 6.62 17.58 -11.00
N ILE A 48 5.53 17.54 -11.78
CA ILE A 48 5.17 16.38 -12.60
C ILE A 48 5.56 16.62 -14.05
N THR A 49 6.35 15.72 -14.62
CA THR A 49 6.73 15.74 -16.03
C THR A 49 5.96 14.68 -16.80
N LEU A 50 5.07 15.09 -17.69
CA LEU A 50 4.34 14.22 -18.58
C LEU A 50 5.11 14.03 -19.91
N LEU A 51 5.62 12.84 -20.14
CA LEU A 51 6.37 12.45 -21.33
C LEU A 51 5.48 11.63 -22.27
N GLN A 52 4.54 12.25 -22.96
CA GLN A 52 3.70 11.55 -23.94
C GLN A 52 4.53 10.76 -24.94
N CYS A 53 4.18 9.49 -25.18
CA CYS A 53 4.90 8.61 -26.10
C CYS A 53 3.95 7.62 -26.79
N LYS A 54 4.32 7.21 -28.02
CA LYS A 54 3.53 6.28 -28.83
C LYS A 54 3.93 4.81 -28.65
N ASN A 55 5.17 4.56 -28.25
CA ASN A 55 5.71 3.21 -28.08
C ASN A 55 6.86 3.17 -27.05
N HIS A 56 7.33 1.96 -26.72
CA HIS A 56 8.37 1.76 -25.69
C HIS A 56 9.73 2.33 -26.08
N LEU A 57 10.10 2.36 -27.37
CA LEU A 57 11.37 2.94 -27.81
C LEU A 57 11.37 4.46 -27.63
N GLU A 58 10.27 5.11 -27.98
CA GLU A 58 10.09 6.54 -27.74
C GLU A 58 10.10 6.86 -26.24
N ARG A 59 9.49 5.99 -25.42
CA ARG A 59 9.49 6.06 -23.97
C ARG A 59 10.92 6.08 -23.40
N ILE A 60 11.75 5.12 -23.83
CA ILE A 60 13.16 5.06 -23.45
C ILE A 60 13.91 6.32 -23.88
N LYS A 61 13.70 6.81 -25.12
CA LYS A 61 14.35 8.01 -25.64
C LYS A 61 13.98 9.25 -24.84
N LYS A 62 12.68 9.47 -24.58
CA LYS A 62 12.21 10.66 -23.84
C LYS A 62 12.68 10.63 -22.39
N LEU A 63 12.63 9.47 -21.74
CA LEU A 63 13.16 9.31 -20.36
C LEU A 63 14.67 9.52 -20.31
N SER A 64 15.44 9.04 -21.30
CA SER A 64 16.88 9.30 -21.42
C SER A 64 17.20 10.81 -21.51
N ASN A 65 16.49 11.52 -22.39
CA ASN A 65 16.66 12.98 -22.54
C ASN A 65 16.30 13.71 -21.22
N PHE A 66 15.25 13.25 -20.53
CA PHE A 66 14.90 13.81 -19.21
C PHE A 66 16.01 13.59 -18.18
N ILE A 67 16.58 12.37 -18.12
CA ILE A 67 17.71 12.04 -17.24
C ILE A 67 18.89 13.00 -17.47
N GLU A 68 19.23 13.25 -18.73
CA GLU A 68 20.33 14.15 -19.10
C GLU A 68 20.02 15.61 -18.71
N LYS A 69 18.85 16.11 -19.13
CA LYS A 69 18.42 17.50 -18.92
C LYS A 69 18.33 17.85 -17.42
N GLU A 70 17.69 17.01 -16.65
CA GLU A 70 17.45 17.25 -15.23
C GLU A 70 18.60 16.76 -14.32
N ASN A 71 19.66 16.18 -14.90
CA ASN A 71 20.77 15.61 -14.17
C ASN A 71 20.34 14.59 -13.10
N ILE A 72 19.45 13.66 -13.49
CA ILE A 72 18.93 12.63 -12.58
C ILE A 72 20.03 11.64 -12.20
N GLU A 73 20.16 11.36 -10.91
CA GLU A 73 21.14 10.44 -10.32
C GLU A 73 20.51 9.10 -9.89
N ALA A 74 19.20 9.12 -9.62
CA ALA A 74 18.46 7.91 -9.24
C ALA A 74 17.04 7.92 -9.80
N ILE A 75 16.51 6.73 -10.13
CA ILE A 75 15.13 6.51 -10.56
C ILE A 75 14.51 5.45 -9.66
N ILE A 76 13.36 5.78 -9.08
CA ILE A 76 12.49 4.84 -8.36
C ILE A 76 11.33 4.50 -9.29
N ALA A 77 11.31 3.30 -9.82
CA ALA A 77 10.34 2.81 -10.79
C ALA A 77 9.33 1.87 -10.12
N ASN A 78 8.05 2.00 -10.41
CA ASN A 78 6.96 1.44 -9.61
C ASN A 78 6.48 0.03 -10.05
N THR A 79 7.15 -0.59 -11.00
CA THR A 79 6.96 -1.99 -11.40
C THR A 79 8.25 -2.58 -11.96
N TRP A 80 8.28 -3.88 -12.16
CA TRP A 80 9.39 -4.57 -12.80
C TRP A 80 9.64 -4.07 -14.23
N PHE A 81 8.56 -3.78 -15.00
CA PHE A 81 8.66 -3.32 -16.38
C PHE A 81 9.14 -1.88 -16.47
N GLU A 82 8.65 -1.02 -15.58
CA GLU A 82 9.12 0.36 -15.46
C GLU A 82 10.59 0.42 -15.04
N GLY A 83 11.03 -0.49 -14.16
CA GLY A 83 12.43 -0.67 -13.80
C GLY A 83 13.30 -1.00 -15.01
N PHE A 84 12.83 -1.88 -15.90
CA PHE A 84 13.52 -2.21 -17.14
C PHE A 84 13.63 -1.00 -18.09
N ILE A 85 12.52 -0.29 -18.34
CA ILE A 85 12.50 0.93 -19.17
C ILE A 85 13.44 1.98 -18.61
N ALA A 86 13.41 2.21 -17.29
CA ALA A 86 14.30 3.14 -16.61
C ALA A 86 15.77 2.75 -16.76
N LYS A 87 16.08 1.45 -16.68
CA LYS A 87 17.44 0.95 -16.87
C LYS A 87 17.94 1.16 -18.30
N CYS A 88 17.11 0.87 -19.31
CA CYS A 88 17.44 1.14 -20.71
C CYS A 88 17.66 2.65 -20.96
N ALA A 89 16.81 3.50 -20.39
CA ALA A 89 16.96 4.95 -20.50
C ALA A 89 18.24 5.46 -19.82
N ALA A 90 18.58 4.94 -18.65
CA ALA A 90 19.81 5.26 -17.94
C ALA A 90 21.07 4.88 -18.75
N VAL A 91 21.08 3.68 -19.35
CA VAL A 91 22.17 3.25 -20.23
C VAL A 91 22.29 4.16 -21.46
N ARG A 92 21.16 4.46 -22.11
CA ARG A 92 21.12 5.35 -23.28
C ARG A 92 21.63 6.76 -22.98
N SER A 93 21.36 7.31 -21.81
CA SER A 93 21.80 8.65 -21.40
C SER A 93 23.30 8.75 -21.15
N GLY A 94 24.02 7.63 -21.15
CA GLY A 94 25.44 7.60 -20.78
C GLY A 94 25.76 8.00 -19.32
N ARG A 95 24.73 8.26 -18.50
CA ARG A 95 24.90 8.70 -17.11
C ARG A 95 24.87 7.50 -16.13
N LYS A 96 25.61 7.65 -15.04
CA LYS A 96 25.58 6.66 -13.95
C LYS A 96 24.34 6.92 -13.08
N VAL A 97 23.20 6.25 -13.40
CA VAL A 97 21.94 6.38 -12.69
C VAL A 97 21.64 5.11 -11.93
N LYS A 98 21.30 5.20 -10.65
CA LYS A 98 20.78 4.09 -9.87
C LYS A 98 19.30 3.87 -10.19
N VAL A 99 18.94 2.65 -10.56
CA VAL A 99 17.55 2.29 -10.83
C VAL A 99 17.07 1.33 -9.74
N ILE A 100 16.05 1.73 -9.02
CA ILE A 100 15.36 0.94 -8.00
C ILE A 100 13.99 0.54 -8.56
N SER A 101 13.67 -0.75 -8.55
CA SER A 101 12.33 -1.22 -8.91
C SER A 101 11.53 -1.53 -7.65
N VAL A 102 10.34 -0.96 -7.53
CA VAL A 102 9.42 -1.19 -6.41
C VAL A 102 8.35 -2.20 -6.83
N VAL A 103 8.15 -3.23 -6.01
CA VAL A 103 7.15 -4.28 -6.24
C VAL A 103 5.98 -4.04 -5.29
N HIS A 104 4.81 -3.72 -5.87
CA HIS A 104 3.58 -3.38 -5.16
C HIS A 104 2.55 -4.50 -5.12
N ILE A 105 2.75 -5.57 -5.89
CA ILE A 105 1.85 -6.73 -5.94
C ILE A 105 2.63 -8.00 -6.21
N ARG A 106 2.06 -9.14 -5.81
CA ARG A 106 2.66 -10.47 -6.04
C ARG A 106 2.81 -10.77 -7.54
N PRO A 107 3.89 -11.44 -7.96
CA PRO A 107 4.14 -11.78 -9.36
C PRO A 107 3.03 -12.57 -10.05
N ASN A 108 2.33 -13.45 -9.36
CA ASN A 108 1.19 -14.19 -9.91
C ASN A 108 0.00 -13.28 -10.30
N LEU A 109 -0.08 -12.06 -9.73
CA LEU A 109 -1.07 -11.05 -10.07
C LEU A 109 -0.62 -10.11 -11.20
N TRP A 110 0.56 -10.32 -11.79
CA TRP A 110 1.05 -9.52 -12.92
C TRP A 110 0.38 -9.88 -14.26
N GLY A 111 -0.62 -10.74 -14.23
CA GLY A 111 -1.36 -11.15 -15.42
C GLY A 111 -0.61 -12.13 -16.34
N PHE A 112 0.42 -12.80 -15.81
CA PHE A 112 1.09 -13.88 -16.55
C PHE A 112 0.21 -15.14 -16.53
N LYS A 113 0.09 -15.78 -17.68
CA LYS A 113 -0.43 -17.14 -17.74
C LYS A 113 0.55 -18.11 -17.08
N GLU A 114 0.06 -19.25 -16.61
CA GLU A 114 0.94 -20.24 -15.92
C GLU A 114 2.10 -20.71 -16.79
N ASP A 115 1.87 -20.88 -18.10
CA ASP A 115 2.80 -21.33 -19.11
C ASP A 115 3.64 -20.23 -19.77
N ASP A 116 3.45 -18.96 -19.41
CA ASP A 116 4.17 -17.82 -20.01
C ASP A 116 5.58 -17.66 -19.45
N LEU A 117 6.42 -18.66 -19.73
CA LEU A 117 7.82 -18.70 -19.28
C LEU A 117 8.65 -17.53 -19.84
N ILE A 118 8.32 -17.05 -21.04
CA ILE A 118 9.08 -15.95 -21.69
C ILE A 118 8.87 -14.66 -20.87
N ARG A 119 7.63 -14.29 -20.57
CA ARG A 119 7.36 -13.09 -19.79
C ARG A 119 7.86 -13.19 -18.36
N LYS A 120 7.72 -14.38 -17.74
CA LYS A 120 8.25 -14.63 -16.38
C LYS A 120 9.78 -14.45 -16.35
N ASN A 121 10.51 -15.02 -17.30
CA ASN A 121 11.96 -14.87 -17.40
C ASN A 121 12.35 -13.41 -17.70
N PHE A 122 11.61 -12.73 -18.57
CA PHE A 122 11.85 -11.33 -18.86
C PHE A 122 11.64 -10.45 -17.61
N ALA A 123 10.62 -10.70 -16.81
CA ALA A 123 10.41 -9.99 -15.56
C ALA A 123 11.55 -10.24 -14.55
N LYS A 124 12.04 -11.49 -14.43
CA LYS A 124 13.22 -11.81 -13.60
C LYS A 124 14.48 -11.07 -14.05
N ILE A 125 14.73 -11.03 -15.36
CA ILE A 125 15.85 -10.28 -15.93
C ILE A 125 15.69 -8.79 -15.65
N SER A 126 14.48 -8.25 -15.83
CA SER A 126 14.16 -6.85 -15.61
C SER A 126 14.44 -6.42 -14.16
N LEU A 127 14.04 -7.23 -13.19
CA LEU A 127 14.38 -7.01 -11.78
C LEU A 127 15.89 -7.16 -11.52
N GLY A 128 16.52 -8.14 -12.15
CA GLY A 128 17.94 -8.43 -12.02
C GLY A 128 18.88 -7.32 -12.49
N VAL A 129 18.51 -6.57 -13.53
CA VAL A 129 19.32 -5.45 -14.06
C VAL A 129 19.17 -4.16 -13.27
N CYS A 130 18.15 -4.04 -12.43
CA CYS A 130 18.00 -2.91 -11.51
C CYS A 130 19.11 -2.91 -10.44
N SER A 131 19.44 -1.75 -9.92
CA SER A 131 20.46 -1.63 -8.86
C SER A 131 19.98 -2.29 -7.57
N LYS A 132 18.72 -2.11 -7.21
CA LYS A 132 18.06 -2.73 -6.07
C LYS A 132 16.57 -2.96 -6.40
N VAL A 133 15.95 -3.90 -5.72
CA VAL A 133 14.49 -4.13 -5.73
C VAL A 133 13.95 -3.82 -4.33
N VAL A 134 12.82 -3.17 -4.27
CA VAL A 134 12.11 -2.88 -3.03
C VAL A 134 10.79 -3.64 -3.04
N ALA A 135 10.56 -4.44 -2.02
CA ALA A 135 9.24 -5.00 -1.71
C ALA A 135 8.56 -4.12 -0.66
N VAL A 136 7.25 -3.93 -0.79
CA VAL A 136 6.49 -3.05 0.12
C VAL A 136 6.13 -3.71 1.45
N SER A 137 6.39 -5.01 1.61
CA SER A 137 6.24 -5.78 2.86
C SER A 137 7.30 -6.87 2.97
N ASN A 138 7.57 -7.36 4.18
CA ASN A 138 8.50 -8.48 4.39
C ASN A 138 7.94 -9.77 3.81
N GLU A 139 6.65 -10.04 4.00
CA GLU A 139 5.99 -11.22 3.42
C GLU A 139 6.15 -11.24 1.89
N LEU A 140 5.98 -10.10 1.22
CA LEU A 140 6.19 -10.00 -0.23
C LEU A 140 7.66 -10.21 -0.60
N LYS A 141 8.61 -9.62 0.16
CA LYS A 141 10.06 -9.85 -0.06
C LYS A 141 10.40 -11.35 0.03
N ASP A 142 9.92 -12.02 1.07
CA ASP A 142 10.22 -13.43 1.31
C ASP A 142 9.62 -14.33 0.22
N ALA A 143 8.42 -14.01 -0.25
CA ALA A 143 7.83 -14.67 -1.42
C ALA A 143 8.65 -14.45 -2.70
N MET A 144 9.10 -13.22 -2.95
CA MET A 144 9.95 -12.92 -4.13
C MET A 144 11.26 -13.70 -4.11
N ILE A 145 11.83 -13.94 -2.93
CA ILE A 145 13.06 -14.73 -2.77
C ILE A 145 12.78 -16.23 -2.93
N SER A 146 11.79 -16.77 -2.21
CA SER A 146 11.46 -18.19 -2.22
C SER A 146 11.00 -18.68 -3.60
N GLU A 147 10.23 -17.87 -4.32
CA GLU A 147 9.79 -18.13 -5.70
C GLU A 147 10.88 -17.82 -6.76
N LYS A 148 12.08 -17.43 -6.33
CA LYS A 148 13.26 -17.16 -7.21
C LYS A 148 13.00 -16.04 -8.25
N TRP A 149 12.25 -15.02 -7.89
CA TRP A 149 12.10 -13.83 -8.72
C TRP A 149 13.29 -12.89 -8.62
N VAL A 150 13.88 -12.78 -7.42
CA VAL A 150 15.00 -11.89 -7.13
C VAL A 150 15.95 -12.60 -6.15
N LYS A 151 17.25 -12.33 -6.26
CA LYS A 151 18.25 -12.80 -5.28
C LYS A 151 18.11 -11.99 -3.99
N GLU A 152 18.30 -12.64 -2.84
CA GLU A 152 18.18 -12.04 -1.51
C GLU A 152 19.00 -10.74 -1.33
N ASN A 153 20.25 -10.73 -1.80
CA ASN A 153 21.11 -9.54 -1.71
C ASN A 153 20.67 -8.35 -2.59
N LYS A 154 19.69 -8.55 -3.49
CA LYS A 154 19.16 -7.55 -4.41
C LYS A 154 17.86 -6.91 -3.93
N ILE A 155 17.18 -7.50 -2.95
CA ILE A 155 15.86 -7.06 -2.49
C ILE A 155 15.89 -6.62 -1.04
N THR A 156 15.15 -5.57 -0.73
CA THR A 156 14.93 -5.09 0.64
C THR A 156 13.47 -4.69 0.82
N THR A 157 13.01 -4.66 2.06
CA THR A 157 11.68 -4.17 2.40
C THR A 157 11.74 -2.68 2.71
N ILE A 158 10.87 -1.90 2.07
CA ILE A 158 10.58 -0.52 2.46
C ILE A 158 9.06 -0.34 2.41
N TYR A 159 8.46 -0.07 3.55
CA TYR A 159 7.02 0.17 3.66
C TYR A 159 6.62 1.45 2.92
N ASN A 160 5.43 1.43 2.34
CA ASN A 160 4.88 2.60 1.66
C ASN A 160 4.75 3.77 2.64
N PRO A 161 5.17 4.98 2.26
CA PRO A 161 5.00 6.14 3.11
C PRO A 161 3.51 6.51 3.19
N VAL A 162 3.03 6.67 4.40
CA VAL A 162 1.73 7.28 4.64
C VAL A 162 1.98 8.65 5.24
N ILE A 163 1.51 9.70 4.58
CA ILE A 163 1.67 11.07 5.03
C ILE A 163 0.43 11.47 5.80
N PHE A 164 0.63 11.94 6.98
CA PHE A 164 -0.39 12.46 7.86
C PHE A 164 -0.24 13.97 7.92
N ASP A 165 -1.28 14.68 7.54
CA ASP A 165 -1.41 16.07 7.95
C ASP A 165 -1.66 16.05 9.45
N GLU A 166 -0.84 16.77 10.20
CA GLU A 166 -0.77 16.87 11.66
C GLU A 166 -1.81 16.06 12.45
N VAL A 167 -1.39 14.92 12.95
CA VAL A 167 -2.17 14.20 13.96
C VAL A 167 -2.19 15.10 15.19
N SER A 168 -3.35 15.69 15.47
CA SER A 168 -3.55 16.35 16.75
C SER A 168 -3.12 15.37 17.85
N ASN A 169 -2.26 15.81 18.77
CA ASN A 169 -1.90 15.08 19.99
C ASN A 169 -3.11 15.01 20.93
N SER A 170 -4.26 14.56 20.43
CA SER A 170 -5.44 14.31 21.27
C SER A 170 -5.15 13.11 22.13
N GLU A 171 -5.41 13.22 23.40
CA GLU A 171 -5.39 12.08 24.33
C GLU A 171 -6.35 11.02 23.80
N ILE A 172 -5.88 9.76 23.80
CA ILE A 172 -6.73 8.63 23.46
C ILE A 172 -7.77 8.49 24.57
N LYS A 173 -9.05 8.70 24.22
CA LYS A 173 -10.15 8.56 25.17
C LYS A 173 -10.67 7.12 25.12
N PHE A 174 -10.95 6.58 26.28
CA PHE A 174 -11.69 5.31 26.40
C PHE A 174 -13.01 5.42 25.61
N LYS A 175 -13.31 4.40 24.81
CA LYS A 175 -14.56 4.30 24.08
C LYS A 175 -15.38 3.12 24.62
N ASP A 176 -16.61 3.40 24.97
CA ASP A 176 -17.58 2.38 25.36
C ASP A 176 -18.28 1.84 24.11
N ILE A 177 -17.66 0.84 23.50
CA ILE A 177 -18.19 0.21 22.28
C ILE A 177 -19.36 -0.74 22.59
N GLU A 178 -19.41 -1.30 23.78
CA GLU A 178 -20.47 -2.22 24.18
C GLU A 178 -21.81 -1.54 24.30
N ASN A 179 -21.84 -0.31 24.83
CA ASN A 179 -23.07 0.46 25.04
C ASN A 179 -23.37 1.45 23.91
N LYS A 180 -22.64 1.38 22.80
CA LYS A 180 -22.88 2.26 21.67
C LYS A 180 -24.13 1.85 20.87
N ASP A 181 -25.04 2.80 20.64
CA ASP A 181 -26.31 2.57 19.93
C ASP A 181 -26.09 2.11 18.48
N VAL A 182 -25.21 2.78 17.72
CA VAL A 182 -24.94 2.46 16.32
C VAL A 182 -23.44 2.44 16.06
N ILE A 183 -22.94 1.32 15.56
CA ILE A 183 -21.51 1.12 15.24
C ILE A 183 -21.27 1.51 13.78
N ASN A 184 -20.42 2.52 13.56
CA ASN A 184 -20.02 2.97 12.24
C ASN A 184 -18.77 2.23 11.77
N ILE A 185 -18.89 1.46 10.69
CA ILE A 185 -17.85 0.59 10.17
C ILE A 185 -17.35 1.15 8.85
N ALA A 186 -16.05 1.38 8.73
CA ALA A 186 -15.40 1.74 7.47
C ALA A 186 -15.03 0.49 6.67
N VAL A 187 -15.35 0.49 5.38
CA VAL A 187 -14.89 -0.47 4.37
C VAL A 187 -14.30 0.32 3.22
N ILE A 188 -12.98 0.44 3.15
CA ILE A 188 -12.31 1.38 2.25
C ILE A 188 -11.59 0.63 1.13
N GLY A 189 -11.92 0.96 -0.10
CA GLY A 189 -11.32 0.41 -1.31
C GLY A 189 -12.29 0.38 -2.48
N TRP A 190 -11.74 0.23 -3.69
CA TRP A 190 -12.55 0.06 -4.90
C TRP A 190 -13.48 -1.16 -4.78
N ILE A 191 -14.70 -1.05 -5.28
CA ILE A 191 -15.66 -2.15 -5.28
C ILE A 191 -15.28 -3.11 -6.40
N GLN A 192 -14.66 -4.22 -6.01
CA GLN A 192 -14.11 -5.25 -6.90
C GLN A 192 -13.95 -6.59 -6.16
N PRO A 193 -13.91 -7.73 -6.87
CA PRO A 193 -13.81 -9.06 -6.25
C PRO A 193 -12.65 -9.21 -5.26
N ARG A 194 -11.51 -8.60 -5.54
CA ARG A 194 -10.34 -8.65 -4.68
C ARG A 194 -10.55 -8.04 -3.29
N LYS A 195 -11.42 -7.02 -3.17
CA LYS A 195 -11.73 -6.34 -1.90
C LYS A 195 -12.84 -7.00 -1.08
N ALA A 196 -13.52 -8.00 -1.67
CA ALA A 196 -14.45 -8.91 -1.00
C ALA A 196 -15.57 -8.24 -0.19
N GLN A 197 -16.18 -7.18 -0.74
CA GLN A 197 -17.35 -6.54 -0.12
C GLN A 197 -18.56 -7.50 -0.01
N ASP A 198 -18.63 -8.52 -0.88
CA ASP A 198 -19.61 -9.60 -0.81
C ASP A 198 -19.50 -10.42 0.48
N ILE A 199 -18.27 -10.71 0.94
CA ILE A 199 -17.99 -11.42 2.20
C ILE A 199 -18.41 -10.57 3.39
N ILE A 200 -18.11 -9.26 3.35
CA ILE A 200 -18.56 -8.34 4.41
C ILE A 200 -20.08 -8.29 4.47
N SER A 201 -20.75 -8.10 3.33
CA SER A 201 -22.22 -8.08 3.30
C SER A 201 -22.83 -9.36 3.84
N LYS A 202 -22.29 -10.54 3.48
CA LYS A 202 -22.74 -11.85 4.01
C LYS A 202 -22.52 -11.98 5.52
N ALA A 203 -21.39 -11.52 6.05
CA ALA A 203 -21.10 -11.56 7.48
C ALA A 203 -22.15 -10.78 8.28
N PHE A 204 -22.55 -9.63 7.76
CA PHE A 204 -23.49 -8.74 8.45
C PHE A 204 -24.97 -9.14 8.32
N ILE A 205 -25.31 -10.15 7.51
CA ILE A 205 -26.61 -10.84 7.57
C ILE A 205 -26.76 -11.61 8.88
N GLU A 206 -25.67 -12.20 9.39
CA GLU A 206 -25.66 -13.00 10.61
C GLU A 206 -25.73 -12.14 11.90
N ILE A 207 -25.44 -10.83 11.81
CA ILE A 207 -25.38 -9.93 12.97
C ILE A 207 -26.75 -9.28 13.17
N LYS A 208 -27.49 -9.75 14.19
CA LYS A 208 -28.85 -9.30 14.49
C LYS A 208 -28.95 -8.47 15.77
N ASP A 209 -28.02 -8.68 16.71
CA ASP A 209 -28.11 -8.15 18.06
C ASP A 209 -27.44 -6.76 18.22
N ARG A 210 -26.95 -6.17 17.14
CA ARG A 210 -26.29 -4.86 17.15
C ARG A 210 -26.77 -3.99 15.99
N GLN A 211 -26.93 -2.70 16.26
CA GLN A 211 -27.13 -1.70 15.22
C GLN A 211 -25.79 -1.26 14.64
N TYR A 212 -25.68 -1.24 13.31
CA TYR A 212 -24.47 -0.87 12.60
C TYR A 212 -24.77 -0.16 11.29
N ILE A 213 -23.78 0.59 10.78
CA ILE A 213 -23.76 1.14 9.43
C ILE A 213 -22.46 0.72 8.75
N LEU A 214 -22.55 -0.01 7.65
CA LEU A 214 -21.44 -0.31 6.75
C LEU A 214 -21.22 0.87 5.81
N ASN A 215 -20.10 1.53 5.90
CA ASN A 215 -19.73 2.64 5.03
C ASN A 215 -18.74 2.15 3.98
N PHE A 216 -19.23 1.84 2.76
CA PHE A 216 -18.39 1.49 1.61
C PHE A 216 -17.85 2.76 0.96
N ILE A 217 -16.51 2.94 1.04
CA ILE A 217 -15.80 4.15 0.62
C ILE A 217 -14.83 3.78 -0.49
N GLY A 218 -15.14 4.17 -1.72
CA GLY A 218 -14.36 3.85 -2.91
C GLY A 218 -15.21 3.90 -4.18
N GLY A 219 -14.56 3.91 -5.33
CA GLY A 219 -15.23 3.85 -6.63
C GLY A 219 -15.64 2.42 -7.00
N ILE A 220 -16.45 2.28 -8.03
CA ILE A 220 -16.85 1.00 -8.61
C ILE A 220 -15.86 0.68 -9.74
N GLU A 221 -15.05 -0.37 -9.55
CA GLU A 221 -14.12 -0.87 -10.57
C GLU A 221 -14.77 -1.95 -11.44
N ASP A 222 -15.55 -2.84 -10.78
CA ASP A 222 -16.27 -3.93 -11.45
C ASP A 222 -17.79 -3.76 -11.23
N LYS A 223 -18.50 -3.40 -12.30
CA LYS A 223 -19.96 -3.17 -12.26
C LYS A 223 -20.74 -4.45 -12.00
N ASN A 224 -20.30 -5.60 -12.54
CA ASN A 224 -20.97 -6.88 -12.33
C ASN A 224 -20.83 -7.33 -10.89
N TYR A 225 -19.63 -7.17 -10.32
CA TYR A 225 -19.40 -7.46 -8.91
C TYR A 225 -20.21 -6.52 -8.00
N TYR A 226 -20.26 -5.22 -8.32
CA TYR A 226 -21.11 -4.27 -7.60
C TYR A 226 -22.58 -4.70 -7.61
N SER A 227 -23.13 -5.10 -8.78
CA SER A 227 -24.50 -5.59 -8.90
C SER A 227 -24.74 -6.83 -8.03
N ASN A 228 -23.75 -7.74 -7.95
CA ASN A 228 -23.84 -8.91 -7.06
C ASN A 228 -23.85 -8.51 -5.58
N VAL A 229 -23.03 -7.53 -5.18
CA VAL A 229 -23.03 -7.02 -3.80
C VAL A 229 -24.38 -6.37 -3.47
N MET A 230 -24.90 -5.53 -4.39
CA MET A 230 -26.22 -4.91 -4.22
C MET A 230 -27.34 -5.97 -4.07
N LYS A 231 -27.31 -7.01 -4.88
CA LYS A 231 -28.28 -8.10 -4.75
C LYS A 231 -28.24 -8.77 -3.37
N ILE A 232 -27.03 -9.03 -2.82
CA ILE A 232 -26.89 -9.58 -1.46
C ILE A 232 -27.53 -8.63 -0.42
N ILE A 233 -27.33 -7.32 -0.57
CA ILE A 233 -27.88 -6.30 0.32
C ILE A 233 -29.39 -6.26 0.24
N GLU A 234 -29.95 -6.26 -0.97
CA GLU A 234 -31.40 -6.16 -1.23
C GLU A 234 -32.14 -7.44 -0.79
N ASP A 235 -31.65 -8.62 -1.18
CA ASP A 235 -32.25 -9.92 -0.83
C ASP A 235 -32.31 -10.15 0.70
N ASN A 236 -31.49 -9.41 1.48
CA ASN A 236 -31.41 -9.56 2.94
C ASN A 236 -31.86 -8.30 3.74
N ASN A 237 -32.51 -7.34 3.09
CA ASN A 237 -33.04 -6.12 3.68
C ASN A 237 -31.99 -5.30 4.48
N LEU A 238 -30.78 -5.15 3.90
CA LEU A 238 -29.68 -4.41 4.51
C LEU A 238 -29.51 -2.97 3.97
N GLN A 239 -30.44 -2.49 3.10
CA GLN A 239 -30.30 -1.20 2.39
C GLN A 239 -30.13 -0.03 3.36
N ASP A 240 -30.85 -0.01 4.47
CA ASP A 240 -30.78 1.05 5.48
C ASP A 240 -29.51 0.98 6.34
N LYS A 241 -28.77 -0.16 6.27
CA LYS A 241 -27.54 -0.40 7.03
C LYS A 241 -26.27 -0.22 6.20
N VAL A 242 -26.38 0.11 4.91
CA VAL A 242 -25.24 0.24 3.98
C VAL A 242 -25.26 1.60 3.31
N LYS A 243 -24.12 2.28 3.35
CA LYS A 243 -23.89 3.56 2.67
C LYS A 243 -22.73 3.45 1.69
N PHE A 244 -22.98 3.87 0.45
CA PHE A 244 -21.95 3.99 -0.59
C PHE A 244 -21.54 5.46 -0.72
N TRP A 245 -20.26 5.76 -0.41
CA TRP A 245 -19.74 7.13 -0.37
C TRP A 245 -19.11 7.57 -1.70
N GLY A 246 -18.86 6.61 -2.61
CA GLY A 246 -18.00 6.85 -3.76
C GLY A 246 -16.52 7.10 -3.38
N PRO A 247 -15.68 7.52 -4.34
CA PRO A 247 -14.27 7.79 -4.10
C PRO A 247 -14.09 9.04 -3.22
N ARG A 248 -13.23 8.93 -2.20
CA ARG A 248 -12.95 10.01 -1.24
C ARG A 248 -11.44 10.23 -1.09
N LYS A 249 -11.05 11.48 -0.84
CA LYS A 249 -9.65 11.88 -0.58
C LYS A 249 -9.39 12.12 0.91
N ASP A 250 -10.39 12.45 1.68
CA ASP A 250 -10.35 12.82 3.09
C ASP A 250 -10.46 11.61 4.04
N ILE A 251 -9.76 10.53 3.71
CA ILE A 251 -9.86 9.23 4.41
C ILE A 251 -9.58 9.37 5.92
N PHE A 252 -8.60 10.18 6.33
CA PHE A 252 -8.32 10.41 7.75
C PHE A 252 -9.51 11.06 8.50
N LYS A 253 -10.17 12.04 7.87
CA LYS A 253 -11.36 12.67 8.48
C LYS A 253 -12.50 11.68 8.61
N ILE A 254 -12.67 10.81 7.62
CA ILE A 254 -13.68 9.77 7.65
C ILE A 254 -13.37 8.76 8.75
N LEU A 255 -12.13 8.22 8.78
CA LEU A 255 -11.71 7.23 9.77
C LEU A 255 -11.91 7.72 11.21
N LYS A 256 -11.60 8.98 11.51
CA LYS A 256 -11.84 9.57 12.85
C LYS A 256 -13.28 9.50 13.34
N ASN A 257 -14.24 9.37 12.41
CA ASN A 257 -15.66 9.25 12.72
C ASN A 257 -16.18 7.81 12.62
N MET A 258 -15.28 6.85 12.41
CA MET A 258 -15.61 5.43 12.37
C MET A 258 -15.20 4.75 13.68
N ASP A 259 -15.90 3.69 13.99
CA ASP A 259 -15.61 2.90 15.19
C ASP A 259 -14.64 1.76 14.89
N MET A 260 -14.66 1.25 13.67
CA MET A 260 -13.71 0.23 13.22
C MET A 260 -13.53 0.26 11.69
N LEU A 261 -12.41 -0.32 11.25
CA LEU A 261 -12.17 -0.64 9.84
C LEU A 261 -12.29 -2.15 9.64
N ILE A 262 -13.01 -2.57 8.60
CA ILE A 262 -13.02 -3.95 8.14
C ILE A 262 -12.35 -4.03 6.76
N SER A 263 -11.37 -4.93 6.63
CA SER A 263 -10.67 -5.25 5.38
C SER A 263 -10.78 -6.74 5.10
N ALA A 264 -11.65 -7.15 4.17
CA ALA A 264 -11.88 -8.55 3.83
C ALA A 264 -11.13 -9.02 2.57
N SER A 265 -10.11 -8.29 2.15
CA SER A 265 -9.41 -8.50 0.87
C SER A 265 -8.97 -9.96 0.67
N ARG A 266 -9.03 -10.42 -0.59
CA ARG A 266 -8.53 -11.74 -1.04
C ARG A 266 -7.04 -11.72 -1.39
N GLY A 267 -6.43 -10.54 -1.47
CA GLY A 267 -5.01 -10.36 -1.75
C GLY A 267 -4.62 -8.90 -1.70
N GLU A 268 -3.49 -8.62 -1.07
CA GLU A 268 -2.88 -7.29 -0.93
C GLU A 268 -1.36 -7.39 -1.13
N ALA A 269 -0.66 -6.31 -0.90
CA ALA A 269 0.80 -6.33 -0.73
C ALA A 269 1.19 -5.55 0.53
N LEU A 270 0.60 -4.37 0.70
CA LEU A 270 0.62 -3.57 1.90
C LEU A 270 -0.60 -2.62 1.85
N PRO A 271 -1.73 -2.97 2.47
CA PRO A 271 -2.94 -2.14 2.43
C PRO A 271 -2.76 -0.86 3.24
N THR A 272 -2.44 0.25 2.55
CA THR A 272 -2.16 1.54 3.21
C THR A 272 -3.33 2.07 4.03
N VAL A 273 -4.56 1.70 3.68
CA VAL A 273 -5.75 2.07 4.46
C VAL A 273 -5.70 1.50 5.89
N MET A 274 -5.12 0.33 6.10
CA MET A 274 -4.93 -0.23 7.44
C MET A 274 -3.90 0.57 8.23
N ILE A 275 -2.85 1.08 7.57
CA ILE A 275 -1.89 1.99 8.19
C ILE A 275 -2.56 3.32 8.53
N GLU A 276 -3.42 3.82 7.66
CA GLU A 276 -4.22 5.04 7.90
C GLU A 276 -5.16 4.85 9.11
N ALA A 277 -5.74 3.65 9.27
CA ALA A 277 -6.58 3.33 10.43
C ALA A 277 -5.77 3.27 11.73
N LEU A 278 -4.54 2.67 11.73
CA LEU A 278 -3.64 2.71 12.89
C LEU A 278 -3.37 4.15 13.35
N TYR A 279 -3.10 5.04 12.40
CA TYR A 279 -2.85 6.45 12.70
C TYR A 279 -4.09 7.20 13.18
N SER A 280 -5.25 6.78 12.70
CA SER A 280 -6.53 7.36 13.12
C SER A 280 -7.05 6.75 14.43
N GLU A 281 -6.27 5.84 15.03
CA GLU A 281 -6.63 5.13 16.26
C GLU A 281 -7.98 4.39 16.11
N VAL A 282 -8.14 3.69 14.97
CA VAL A 282 -9.35 2.94 14.62
C VAL A 282 -9.04 1.45 14.67
N PRO A 283 -9.65 0.68 15.60
CA PRO A 283 -9.50 -0.76 15.65
C PRO A 283 -9.90 -1.46 14.36
N MET A 284 -9.24 -2.58 14.06
CA MET A 284 -9.39 -3.24 12.77
C MET A 284 -9.72 -4.72 12.87
N ILE A 285 -10.50 -5.18 11.90
CA ILE A 285 -10.69 -6.59 11.59
C ILE A 285 -10.25 -6.81 10.16
N SER A 286 -9.33 -7.75 9.92
CA SER A 286 -8.81 -8.02 8.58
C SER A 286 -8.81 -9.50 8.23
N SER A 287 -8.97 -9.81 6.94
CA SER A 287 -8.67 -11.14 6.44
C SER A 287 -7.17 -11.43 6.54
N ASP A 288 -6.81 -12.71 6.63
CA ASP A 288 -5.42 -13.18 6.63
C ASP A 288 -4.85 -13.35 5.22
N CYS A 289 -5.29 -12.52 4.28
CA CYS A 289 -4.82 -12.63 2.90
C CYS A 289 -3.32 -12.34 2.77
N ASP A 290 -2.71 -12.94 1.75
CA ASP A 290 -1.36 -12.60 1.29
C ASP A 290 -1.41 -11.19 0.67
N TYR A 291 -0.54 -10.31 0.95
CA TYR A 291 0.48 -10.04 1.94
C TYR A 291 0.10 -8.76 2.70
N GLY A 292 0.77 -8.47 3.82
CA GLY A 292 0.66 -7.17 4.48
C GLY A 292 -0.33 -7.10 5.64
N PRO A 293 -1.59 -7.61 5.59
CA PRO A 293 -2.50 -7.50 6.73
C PRO A 293 -1.94 -8.11 8.03
N LYS A 294 -1.44 -9.35 7.97
CA LYS A 294 -0.78 -10.00 9.13
C LYS A 294 0.43 -9.21 9.60
N GLU A 295 1.23 -8.70 8.66
CA GLU A 295 2.41 -7.92 8.99
C GLU A 295 2.02 -6.58 9.63
N ILE A 296 0.99 -5.88 9.14
CA ILE A 296 0.50 -4.63 9.74
C ILE A 296 -0.05 -4.89 11.14
N LEU A 297 -0.83 -5.96 11.33
CA LEU A 297 -1.46 -6.30 12.60
C LEU A 297 -0.56 -7.13 13.54
N ASP A 298 0.69 -7.43 13.13
CA ASP A 298 1.62 -8.27 13.91
C ASP A 298 0.95 -9.57 14.37
N ASN A 299 0.43 -10.33 13.41
CA ASN A 299 -0.27 -11.60 13.63
C ASN A 299 -1.46 -11.52 14.63
N GLY A 300 -2.16 -10.39 14.65
CA GLY A 300 -3.36 -10.20 15.47
C GLY A 300 -3.13 -9.42 16.77
N LYS A 301 -1.90 -8.96 17.06
CA LYS A 301 -1.59 -8.15 18.24
C LYS A 301 -2.23 -6.75 18.21
N TYR A 302 -2.49 -6.22 17.02
CA TYR A 302 -3.00 -4.86 16.78
C TYR A 302 -4.37 -4.82 16.08
N GLY A 303 -5.08 -5.96 16.06
CA GLY A 303 -6.42 -6.08 15.46
C GLY A 303 -6.78 -7.55 15.26
N LEU A 304 -8.04 -7.85 14.98
CA LEU A 304 -8.50 -9.22 14.77
C LEU A 304 -8.27 -9.68 13.33
N ILE A 305 -7.98 -10.98 13.18
CA ILE A 305 -7.73 -11.61 11.88
C ILE A 305 -8.69 -12.79 11.69
N PHE A 306 -9.26 -12.90 10.49
CA PHE A 306 -10.09 -14.03 10.07
C PHE A 306 -9.60 -14.61 8.74
N LYS A 307 -9.99 -15.84 8.40
CA LYS A 307 -9.58 -16.49 7.16
C LYS A 307 -10.22 -15.85 5.93
N VAL A 308 -9.48 -15.77 4.83
CA VAL A 308 -10.00 -15.28 3.54
C VAL A 308 -11.30 -16.03 3.20
N ASP A 309 -12.29 -15.28 2.71
CA ASP A 309 -13.63 -15.74 2.33
C ASP A 309 -14.48 -16.35 3.48
N ASP A 310 -14.02 -16.29 4.74
CA ASP A 310 -14.77 -16.77 5.91
C ASP A 310 -15.67 -15.68 6.51
N TYR A 311 -16.85 -15.47 5.91
CA TYR A 311 -17.83 -14.51 6.42
C TYR A 311 -18.29 -14.81 7.85
N LYS A 312 -18.35 -16.09 8.26
CA LYS A 312 -18.71 -16.47 9.64
C LYS A 312 -17.60 -16.14 10.63
N GLY A 313 -16.34 -16.33 10.23
CA GLY A 313 -15.17 -15.89 11.00
C GLY A 313 -15.14 -14.38 11.18
N LEU A 314 -15.46 -13.62 10.13
CA LEU A 314 -15.61 -12.17 10.22
C LEU A 314 -16.71 -11.77 11.21
N ALA A 315 -17.91 -12.39 11.13
CA ALA A 315 -19.00 -12.11 12.06
C ALA A 315 -18.62 -12.40 13.53
N LYS A 316 -17.89 -13.51 13.78
CA LYS A 316 -17.35 -13.83 15.12
C LYS A 316 -16.34 -12.78 15.59
N CYS A 317 -15.42 -12.34 14.74
CA CYS A 317 -14.46 -11.28 15.07
C CYS A 317 -15.18 -9.95 15.42
N PHE A 318 -16.19 -9.57 14.63
CA PHE A 318 -17.00 -8.40 14.91
C PHE A 318 -17.68 -8.51 16.27
N THR A 319 -18.44 -9.58 16.52
CA THR A 319 -19.15 -9.83 17.78
C THR A 319 -18.20 -9.80 18.97
N LYS A 320 -17.00 -10.43 18.84
CA LYS A 320 -15.99 -10.41 19.90
C LYS A 320 -15.54 -8.99 20.19
N LEU A 321 -15.24 -8.18 19.15
CA LEU A 321 -14.69 -6.84 19.33
C LEU A 321 -15.71 -5.86 19.91
N VAL A 322 -16.98 -5.97 19.55
CA VAL A 322 -18.03 -5.05 20.04
C VAL A 322 -18.60 -5.43 21.40
N ASN A 323 -18.30 -6.63 21.92
CA ASN A 323 -18.72 -7.09 23.24
C ASN A 323 -17.54 -7.17 24.24
N ASP A 324 -16.42 -6.49 23.94
CA ASP A 324 -15.22 -6.51 24.77
C ASP A 324 -14.56 -5.12 24.71
N ASN A 325 -14.98 -4.24 25.62
CA ASN A 325 -14.44 -2.89 25.73
C ASN A 325 -12.94 -2.87 26.02
N ASP A 326 -12.43 -3.83 26.79
CA ASP A 326 -11.00 -3.90 27.12
C ASP A 326 -10.18 -4.24 25.89
N LEU A 327 -10.60 -5.24 25.12
CA LEU A 327 -9.96 -5.61 23.85
C LEU A 327 -10.02 -4.46 22.84
N TYR A 328 -11.18 -3.80 22.73
CA TYR A 328 -11.37 -2.68 21.81
C TYR A 328 -10.40 -1.52 22.14
N ASN A 329 -10.35 -1.13 23.42
CA ASN A 329 -9.49 -0.04 23.86
C ASN A 329 -8.00 -0.44 23.88
N ASP A 330 -7.67 -1.70 24.07
CA ASP A 330 -6.29 -2.20 23.91
C ASP A 330 -5.80 -2.00 22.47
N PHE A 331 -6.59 -2.37 21.45
CA PHE A 331 -6.24 -2.13 20.04
C PHE A 331 -6.14 -0.63 19.73
N LEU A 332 -7.05 0.16 20.24
CA LEU A 332 -7.05 1.62 20.07
C LEU A 332 -5.75 2.23 20.63
N ASN A 333 -5.39 1.88 21.85
CA ASN A 333 -4.19 2.38 22.54
C ASN A 333 -2.88 1.96 21.84
N LYS A 334 -2.82 0.72 21.35
CA LYS A 334 -1.63 0.16 20.68
C LYS A 334 -1.46 0.65 19.24
N SER A 335 -2.53 1.12 18.61
CA SER A 335 -2.51 1.56 17.20
C SER A 335 -1.45 2.62 16.93
N LYS A 336 -1.33 3.62 17.80
CA LYS A 336 -0.35 4.70 17.70
C LYS A 336 1.10 4.22 17.76
N GLU A 337 1.38 3.23 18.61
CA GLU A 337 2.72 2.61 18.69
C GLU A 337 3.05 1.91 17.38
N ARG A 338 2.11 1.07 16.90
CA ARG A 338 2.30 0.31 15.66
C ARG A 338 2.49 1.20 14.44
N SER A 339 1.74 2.30 14.35
CA SER A 339 1.82 3.24 13.23
C SER A 339 3.21 3.84 13.05
N LYS A 340 4.02 3.98 14.12
CA LYS A 340 5.40 4.50 14.08
C LYS A 340 6.33 3.69 13.18
N LEU A 341 5.98 2.46 12.81
CA LEU A 341 6.76 1.66 11.86
C LEU A 341 6.60 2.13 10.40
N PHE A 342 5.52 2.82 10.09
CA PHE A 342 5.10 3.17 8.73
C PHE A 342 5.22 4.67 8.45
N THR A 343 6.08 5.39 9.18
CA THR A 343 6.29 6.83 9.00
C THR A 343 7.04 7.14 7.71
N TYR A 344 6.77 8.32 7.14
CA TYR A 344 7.51 8.77 5.97
C TYR A 344 9.02 8.92 6.24
N ASP A 345 9.44 9.33 7.44
CA ASP A 345 10.86 9.43 7.81
C ASP A 345 11.58 8.08 7.71
N LYS A 346 10.97 7.00 8.23
CA LYS A 346 11.54 5.66 8.09
C LYS A 346 11.63 5.21 6.64
N CYS A 347 10.59 5.49 5.86
CA CYS A 347 10.58 5.21 4.44
C CYS A 347 11.73 5.94 3.73
N ILE A 348 11.86 7.26 3.90
CA ILE A 348 12.88 8.07 3.25
C ILE A 348 14.28 7.66 3.69
N ASN A 349 14.52 7.46 4.98
CA ASN A 349 15.82 6.99 5.49
C ASN A 349 16.23 5.65 4.87
N SER A 350 15.28 4.74 4.69
CA SER A 350 15.51 3.45 4.03
C SER A 350 15.85 3.63 2.54
N TYR A 351 15.13 4.50 1.81
CA TYR A 351 15.48 4.82 0.43
C TYR A 351 16.87 5.48 0.32
N LEU A 352 17.18 6.43 1.19
CA LEU A 352 18.49 7.08 1.21
C LEU A 352 19.63 6.10 1.51
N SER A 353 19.41 5.15 2.40
CA SER A 353 20.40 4.11 2.69
C SER A 353 20.75 3.34 1.42
N ILE A 354 19.76 2.79 0.69
CA ILE A 354 20.02 2.04 -0.55
C ILE A 354 20.51 2.91 -1.71
N LEU A 355 20.16 4.20 -1.72
CA LEU A 355 20.64 5.16 -2.71
C LEU A 355 22.10 5.56 -2.46
N ASN A 356 22.56 5.57 -1.22
CA ASN A 356 23.93 5.90 -0.83
C ASN A 356 24.87 4.69 -0.80
N GLU A 357 24.35 3.44 -0.83
CA GLU A 357 25.21 2.25 -0.98
C GLU A 357 26.09 2.40 -2.23
N SER A 358 27.41 2.47 -2.07
CA SER A 358 28.32 2.45 -3.18
C SER A 358 28.25 1.10 -3.88
N GLY A 359 28.08 1.09 -5.20
CA GLY A 359 27.93 -0.15 -6.00
C GLY A 359 29.24 -0.95 -6.17
N GLU A 360 29.98 -1.17 -5.08
CA GLU A 360 31.14 -2.04 -5.03
C GLU A 360 31.00 -2.99 -3.85
N GLY A 361 30.77 -4.26 -4.18
CA GLY A 361 30.99 -5.34 -3.23
C GLY A 361 32.46 -5.39 -2.84
N LYS A 362 32.82 -4.85 -1.71
CA LYS A 362 34.01 -5.23 -0.94
C LYS A 362 33.66 -5.16 0.55
N ASN A 363 33.71 -6.36 1.16
CA ASN A 363 33.75 -6.56 2.59
C ASN A 363 34.65 -5.54 3.30
N LYS A 364 34.08 -4.78 4.25
CA LYS A 364 34.79 -4.47 5.50
C LYS A 364 33.76 -4.17 6.57
N ALA A 365 33.88 -4.92 7.65
CA ALA A 365 33.15 -4.81 8.90
C ALA A 365 33.04 -3.38 9.39
N ILE A 366 31.82 -2.91 9.63
CA ILE A 366 31.56 -1.76 10.50
C ILE A 366 31.02 -2.33 11.83
N ASN A 367 31.95 -2.93 12.58
CA ASN A 367 31.88 -2.93 14.05
C ASN A 367 32.48 -1.62 14.51
N LYS A 368 31.65 -0.71 15.05
CA LYS A 368 31.92 0.28 16.09
C LYS A 368 31.07 1.53 15.83
N CYS A 369 29.88 1.51 16.39
CA CYS A 369 29.24 2.70 17.00
C CYS A 369 27.93 2.27 17.68
N ASN A 370 28.05 1.38 18.68
CA ASN A 370 27.05 1.20 19.73
C ASN A 370 27.76 1.31 21.07
N SER A 371 28.10 2.53 21.44
CA SER A 371 28.41 2.88 22.83
C SER A 371 28.48 4.41 22.92
N ALA A 372 27.35 5.08 22.99
CA ALA A 372 27.16 6.38 23.62
C ALA A 372 25.71 6.82 23.35
N CYS A 373 24.82 6.41 24.23
CA CYS A 373 23.66 7.17 24.72
C CYS A 373 22.88 6.21 25.61
N LEU A 374 23.37 6.13 26.87
CA LEU A 374 22.55 5.87 28.04
C LEU A 374 21.62 7.06 28.27
#